data_6c74289f939719808f392baa9c373cb0
#
_entry.id   6c74289f939719808f392baa9c373cb0
#
_cell.length_a   1.000
_cell.length_b   1.000
_cell.length_c   1.000
_cell.angle_alpha   90.00
_cell.angle_beta   90.00
_cell.angle_gamma   90.00
#
_symmetry.space_group_name_H-M   'P 1'
#
loop_
_entity.id
_entity.type
_entity.pdbx_description
1 polymer ?
#
loop_
_entity_poly.entity_id
_entity_poly.type
_entity_poly.pdbx_seq_one_letter_code
_entity_poly.pdbx_strand_id
1 'polypeptide(L)'
;MRITKKRSPRLILQSLVKNGCPYIIICIWCVLSGGCVQNKSQDSLKTLKTEIRHIIKDKKATIGVALILDGEDTLAVNNAEKYPMMSVYKFHQALAVCDYLQKRHIPLSTSLYLDKKYFKPDTYSPLRDKYPQGNLELPISELLAYTMQLSDNVACDILFDYIGGVNVVDEYIHSLGINDVSITATEDEMHQDMNDCYKNWTTPMEAANLLELFMTQDFMRNEYTDFLKHIMIECGTGKDRLPAPLPESEVKIGHKTGTSDKNDRGEYIGINDIGLSLIHISE
;
A
#
# COMPACT_ATOMS: atom_id res chain seq x y z
N MET A 1 -17.97 -33.90 3.96
CA MET A 1 -16.71 -33.39 4.58
C MET A 1 -15.70 -33.17 3.47
N ARG A 2 -15.68 -31.96 2.90
CA ARG A 2 -14.72 -31.58 1.84
C ARG A 2 -13.60 -30.81 2.51
N ILE A 3 -12.42 -31.39 2.53
CA ILE A 3 -11.18 -30.74 2.99
C ILE A 3 -10.78 -29.76 1.89
N THR A 4 -11.03 -28.47 2.11
CA THR A 4 -10.54 -27.38 1.25
C THR A 4 -9.02 -27.29 1.43
N LYS A 5 -8.27 -27.57 0.39
CA LYS A 5 -6.81 -27.36 0.34
C LYS A 5 -6.52 -25.86 0.55
N LYS A 6 -6.06 -25.49 1.75
CA LYS A 6 -5.48 -24.16 1.99
C LYS A 6 -4.33 -23.95 0.99
N ARG A 7 -4.46 -22.98 0.10
CA ARG A 7 -3.35 -22.57 -0.76
C ARG A 7 -2.28 -21.90 0.10
N SER A 8 -1.04 -22.35 -0.04
CA SER A 8 0.05 -21.94 0.82
C SER A 8 0.54 -20.52 0.45
N PRO A 9 1.06 -19.73 1.42
CA PRO A 9 1.74 -18.44 1.19
C PRO A 9 2.82 -18.47 0.11
N ARG A 10 3.32 -19.66 -0.20
CA ARG A 10 4.28 -19.93 -1.28
C ARG A 10 3.78 -19.50 -2.66
N LEU A 11 2.46 -19.57 -2.93
CA LEU A 11 1.87 -19.19 -4.21
C LEU A 11 1.83 -17.67 -4.39
N ILE A 12 1.60 -16.91 -3.31
CA ILE A 12 1.60 -15.45 -3.33
C ILE A 12 2.99 -14.93 -3.70
N LEU A 13 4.01 -15.43 -3.02
CA LEU A 13 5.38 -14.98 -3.23
C LEU A 13 5.90 -15.34 -4.63
N GLN A 14 5.49 -16.50 -5.18
CA GLN A 14 5.89 -16.92 -6.52
C GLN A 14 5.36 -16.05 -7.64
N SER A 15 4.15 -15.44 -7.50
CA SER A 15 3.60 -14.55 -8.51
C SER A 15 4.32 -13.20 -8.56
N LEU A 16 4.71 -12.68 -7.40
CA LEU A 16 5.38 -11.37 -7.27
C LEU A 16 6.83 -11.36 -7.76
N VAL A 17 7.52 -12.50 -7.63
CA VAL A 17 8.95 -12.61 -7.94
C VAL A 17 9.26 -12.86 -9.43
N LYS A 18 8.27 -13.05 -10.28
CA LYS A 18 8.47 -13.33 -11.72
C LYS A 18 9.03 -12.17 -12.55
N ASN A 19 8.96 -10.93 -12.07
CA ASN A 19 9.14 -9.73 -12.90
C ASN A 19 10.53 -9.05 -12.82
N GLY A 20 11.54 -9.67 -12.16
CA GLY A 20 12.94 -9.19 -12.22
C GLY A 20 13.20 -7.83 -11.58
N CYS A 21 12.50 -7.48 -10.51
CA CYS A 21 12.67 -6.23 -9.78
C CYS A 21 13.76 -6.33 -8.71
N PRO A 22 14.63 -5.29 -8.51
CA PRO A 22 15.62 -5.28 -7.44
C PRO A 22 15.03 -5.13 -6.03
N TYR A 23 13.83 -4.53 -5.88
CA TYR A 23 13.20 -4.30 -4.58
C TYR A 23 11.72 -4.69 -4.58
N ILE A 24 11.28 -5.47 -3.60
CA ILE A 24 9.88 -5.89 -3.41
C ILE A 24 9.53 -5.79 -1.93
N ILE A 25 8.45 -5.05 -1.60
CA ILE A 25 7.82 -5.05 -0.27
C ILE A 25 6.49 -5.78 -0.35
N ILE A 26 6.30 -6.74 0.54
CA ILE A 26 5.05 -7.46 0.74
C ILE A 26 4.68 -7.35 2.22
N CYS A 27 3.58 -6.69 2.52
CA CYS A 27 3.03 -6.60 3.86
C CYS A 27 1.60 -7.12 3.84
N ILE A 28 1.29 -8.04 4.74
CA ILE A 28 -0.03 -8.65 4.87
C ILE A 28 -0.41 -8.62 6.35
N TRP A 29 -1.61 -8.12 6.63
CA TRP A 29 -2.26 -8.28 7.90
C TRP A 29 -3.46 -9.23 7.74
N CYS A 30 -3.54 -10.27 8.56
CA CYS A 30 -4.59 -11.28 8.52
C CYS A 30 -5.17 -11.49 9.92
N VAL A 31 -6.48 -11.39 10.07
CA VAL A 31 -7.20 -11.78 11.29
C VAL A 31 -7.62 -13.24 11.16
N LEU A 32 -7.16 -14.08 12.06
CA LEU A 32 -7.60 -15.46 12.23
C LEU A 32 -8.27 -15.57 13.61
N SER A 33 -9.57 -15.76 13.67
CA SER A 33 -10.27 -15.90 14.94
C SER A 33 -10.08 -17.26 15.60
N GLY A 34 -9.64 -17.22 16.84
CA GLY A 34 -10.05 -18.07 17.95
C GLY A 34 -9.51 -19.48 18.10
N GLY A 35 -8.72 -19.68 19.14
CA GLY A 35 -8.57 -20.95 19.85
C GLY A 35 -7.14 -21.34 20.20
N CYS A 36 -6.82 -21.41 21.47
CA CYS A 36 -5.57 -21.86 22.11
C CYS A 36 -4.64 -22.71 21.29
N VAL A 37 -3.56 -22.12 20.71
CA VAL A 37 -2.39 -22.86 20.20
C VAL A 37 -1.16 -21.95 20.10
N GLN A 38 -0.71 -21.31 21.16
CA GLN A 38 0.45 -20.40 21.13
C GLN A 38 1.77 -21.05 20.67
N ASN A 39 2.00 -22.33 20.98
CA ASN A 39 3.23 -23.04 20.53
C ASN A 39 3.20 -23.47 19.06
N LYS A 40 2.03 -23.76 18.51
CA LYS A 40 1.89 -24.23 17.13
C LYS A 40 1.98 -23.11 16.11
N SER A 41 1.61 -21.89 16.47
CA SER A 41 1.70 -20.70 15.66
C SER A 41 3.15 -20.29 15.41
N GLN A 42 3.99 -20.23 16.44
CA GLN A 42 5.40 -19.84 16.32
C GLN A 42 6.22 -20.81 15.44
N ASP A 43 5.97 -22.12 15.54
CA ASP A 43 6.66 -23.11 14.69
C ASP A 43 6.20 -22.98 13.22
N SER A 44 4.92 -22.65 13.00
CA SER A 44 4.39 -22.38 11.66
C SER A 44 5.03 -21.14 11.03
N LEU A 45 5.21 -20.04 11.80
CA LEU A 45 5.87 -18.82 11.34
C LEU A 45 7.35 -19.01 11.05
N LYS A 46 8.09 -19.80 11.87
CA LYS A 46 9.48 -20.16 11.61
C LYS A 46 9.62 -20.95 10.30
N THR A 47 8.71 -21.90 10.07
CA THR A 47 8.66 -22.68 8.83
C THR A 47 8.39 -21.77 7.65
N LEU A 48 7.36 -20.91 7.73
CA LEU A 48 7.03 -19.94 6.70
C LEU A 48 8.21 -18.99 6.39
N LYS A 49 8.89 -18.48 7.41
CA LYS A 49 10.08 -17.64 7.24
C LYS A 49 11.20 -18.35 6.49
N THR A 50 11.40 -19.63 6.78
CA THR A 50 12.41 -20.47 6.10
C THR A 50 12.02 -20.70 4.65
N GLU A 51 10.76 -20.99 4.36
CA GLU A 51 10.25 -21.15 2.99
C GLU A 51 10.38 -19.85 2.18
N ILE A 52 10.03 -18.71 2.76
CA ILE A 52 10.20 -17.39 2.12
C ILE A 52 11.68 -17.18 1.76
N ARG A 53 12.60 -17.39 2.71
CA ARG A 53 14.04 -17.27 2.46
C ARG A 53 14.52 -18.19 1.35
N HIS A 54 14.02 -19.41 1.31
CA HIS A 54 14.34 -20.36 0.25
C HIS A 54 13.85 -19.88 -1.13
N ILE A 55 12.64 -19.34 -1.22
CA ILE A 55 12.06 -18.83 -2.47
C ILE A 55 12.83 -17.63 -3.01
N ILE A 56 13.28 -16.72 -2.12
CA ILE A 56 13.94 -15.46 -2.52
C ILE A 56 15.44 -15.61 -2.79
N LYS A 57 16.08 -16.70 -2.31
CA LYS A 57 17.55 -16.87 -2.27
C LYS A 57 18.23 -16.64 -3.62
N ASP A 58 17.64 -17.18 -4.69
CA ASP A 58 18.24 -17.17 -6.02
C ASP A 58 17.64 -16.09 -6.94
N LYS A 59 16.96 -15.10 -6.34
CA LYS A 59 16.35 -14.01 -7.09
C LYS A 59 17.33 -12.84 -7.24
N LYS A 60 17.34 -12.24 -8.43
CA LYS A 60 18.13 -11.04 -8.72
C LYS A 60 17.38 -9.79 -8.23
N ALA A 61 17.02 -9.76 -6.95
CA ALA A 61 16.29 -8.66 -6.32
C ALA A 61 16.53 -8.66 -4.81
N THR A 62 16.48 -7.50 -4.18
CA THR A 62 16.35 -7.37 -2.73
C THR A 62 14.86 -7.46 -2.38
N ILE A 63 14.48 -8.54 -1.68
CA ILE A 63 13.08 -8.83 -1.38
C ILE A 63 12.85 -8.72 0.12
N GLY A 64 11.97 -7.81 0.53
CA GLY A 64 11.50 -7.64 1.89
C GLY A 64 10.08 -8.17 2.06
N VAL A 65 9.83 -8.86 3.17
CA VAL A 65 8.51 -9.39 3.51
C VAL A 65 8.24 -9.14 4.98
N ALA A 66 7.06 -8.63 5.29
CA ALA A 66 6.54 -8.58 6.65
C ALA A 66 5.10 -9.10 6.70
N LEU A 67 4.75 -9.67 7.84
CA LEU A 67 3.43 -10.21 8.12
C LEU A 67 3.13 -10.00 9.59
N ILE A 68 1.93 -9.49 9.89
CA ILE A 68 1.34 -9.45 11.22
C ILE A 68 0.06 -10.29 11.17
N LEU A 69 -0.07 -11.24 12.10
CA LEU A 69 -1.23 -12.10 12.24
C LEU A 69 -1.88 -11.84 13.59
N ASP A 70 -3.16 -11.49 13.57
CA ASP A 70 -3.99 -11.27 14.78
C ASP A 70 -3.39 -10.26 15.78
N GLY A 71 -2.57 -9.30 15.29
CA GLY A 71 -1.93 -8.28 16.12
C GLY A 71 -0.77 -8.76 17.01
N GLU A 72 -0.49 -10.06 17.05
CA GLU A 72 0.48 -10.65 17.99
C GLU A 72 1.65 -11.34 17.29
N ASP A 73 1.35 -12.18 16.30
CA ASP A 73 2.33 -13.01 15.63
C ASP A 73 2.97 -12.26 14.45
N THR A 74 4.25 -11.97 14.53
CA THR A 74 4.98 -11.21 13.51
C THR A 74 6.05 -12.04 12.80
N LEU A 75 6.21 -11.78 11.50
CA LEU A 75 7.28 -12.32 10.68
C LEU A 75 7.89 -11.21 9.84
N ALA A 76 9.22 -11.12 9.80
CA ALA A 76 9.93 -10.24 8.88
C ALA A 76 11.13 -10.94 8.25
N VAL A 77 11.35 -10.65 6.96
CA VAL A 77 12.52 -11.06 6.18
C VAL A 77 13.10 -9.83 5.51
N ASN A 78 14.43 -9.63 5.63
CA ASN A 78 15.17 -8.50 5.09
C ASN A 78 14.59 -7.14 5.53
N ASN A 79 14.25 -7.00 6.82
CA ASN A 79 13.61 -5.80 7.37
C ASN A 79 14.55 -4.62 7.58
N ALA A 80 15.87 -4.83 7.53
CA ALA A 80 16.86 -3.77 7.75
C ALA A 80 17.08 -2.89 6.52
N GLU A 81 16.56 -3.31 5.37
CA GLU A 81 16.73 -2.59 4.11
C GLU A 81 15.63 -1.52 3.93
N LYS A 82 16.01 -0.41 3.30
CA LYS A 82 15.10 0.66 2.90
C LYS A 82 14.56 0.37 1.51
N TYR A 83 13.25 0.15 1.40
CA TYR A 83 12.61 -0.17 0.13
C TYR A 83 11.94 1.07 -0.45
N PRO A 84 12.27 1.47 -1.69
CA PRO A 84 11.55 2.52 -2.39
C PRO A 84 10.06 2.14 -2.50
N MET A 85 9.19 2.94 -1.90
CA MET A 85 7.76 2.62 -1.80
C MET A 85 7.01 2.63 -3.12
N MET A 86 7.48 3.41 -4.08
CA MET A 86 6.68 3.72 -5.26
C MET A 86 5.30 4.19 -4.80
N SER A 87 4.25 3.95 -5.56
CA SER A 87 2.90 4.39 -5.20
C SER A 87 2.31 3.75 -3.91
N VAL A 88 3.04 2.91 -3.17
CA VAL A 88 2.59 2.44 -1.83
C VAL A 88 2.42 3.62 -0.87
N TYR A 89 3.25 4.66 -0.95
CA TYR A 89 3.15 5.82 -0.08
C TYR A 89 1.82 6.59 -0.22
N LYS A 90 1.05 6.36 -1.30
CA LYS A 90 -0.29 6.93 -1.48
C LYS A 90 -1.29 6.49 -0.39
N PHE A 91 -1.08 5.32 0.22
CA PHE A 91 -1.82 4.94 1.42
C PHE A 91 -1.49 5.84 2.61
N HIS A 92 -0.22 6.15 2.83
CA HIS A 92 0.24 7.08 3.86
C HIS A 92 -0.37 8.48 3.64
N GLN A 93 -0.34 8.95 2.39
CA GLN A 93 -0.97 10.21 2.00
C GLN A 93 -2.48 10.20 2.27
N ALA A 94 -3.19 9.13 1.91
CA ALA A 94 -4.64 9.04 2.11
C ALA A 94 -5.01 9.11 3.60
N LEU A 95 -4.21 8.50 4.49
CA LEU A 95 -4.37 8.64 5.94
C LEU A 95 -4.19 10.09 6.40
N ALA A 96 -3.13 10.76 5.94
CA ALA A 96 -2.87 12.16 6.29
C ALA A 96 -3.94 13.11 5.77
N VAL A 97 -4.46 12.89 4.55
CA VAL A 97 -5.58 13.66 3.99
C VAL A 97 -6.82 13.49 4.86
N CYS A 98 -7.18 12.26 5.24
CA CYS A 98 -8.35 12.02 6.09
C CYS A 98 -8.18 12.64 7.48
N ASP A 99 -6.97 12.59 8.07
CA ASP A 99 -6.67 13.29 9.33
C ASP A 99 -6.81 14.80 9.20
N TYR A 100 -6.29 15.39 8.12
CA TYR A 100 -6.43 16.81 7.81
C TYR A 100 -7.91 17.23 7.72
N LEU A 101 -8.73 16.40 7.04
CA LEU A 101 -10.16 16.67 6.88
C LEU A 101 -10.91 16.57 8.22
N GLN A 102 -10.67 15.50 9.00
CA GLN A 102 -11.37 15.31 10.28
C GLN A 102 -11.04 16.41 11.29
N LYS A 103 -9.80 16.86 11.38
CA LYS A 103 -9.36 17.94 12.28
C LYS A 103 -10.01 19.28 11.93
N ARG A 104 -10.39 19.49 10.67
CA ARG A 104 -11.01 20.73 10.17
C ARG A 104 -12.51 20.60 9.92
N HIS A 105 -13.09 19.43 10.22
CA HIS A 105 -14.51 19.13 9.97
C HIS A 105 -14.90 19.33 8.48
N ILE A 106 -14.01 18.99 7.56
CA ILE A 106 -14.23 19.09 6.12
C ILE A 106 -14.77 17.75 5.61
N PRO A 107 -15.99 17.72 5.02
CA PRO A 107 -16.54 16.48 4.48
C PRO A 107 -15.74 15.92 3.30
N LEU A 108 -15.71 14.60 3.13
CA LEU A 108 -15.13 13.92 1.94
C LEU A 108 -15.78 14.38 0.63
N SER A 109 -17.04 14.83 0.67
CA SER A 109 -17.79 15.36 -0.46
C SER A 109 -17.41 16.79 -0.87
N THR A 110 -16.51 17.46 -0.12
CA THR A 110 -16.01 18.77 -0.48
C THR A 110 -15.28 18.73 -1.80
N SER A 111 -15.67 19.55 -2.77
CA SER A 111 -15.04 19.62 -4.09
C SER A 111 -13.82 20.53 -4.07
N LEU A 112 -12.78 20.10 -4.80
CA LEU A 112 -11.61 20.90 -5.12
C LEU A 112 -11.62 21.29 -6.59
N TYR A 113 -11.24 22.54 -6.88
CA TYR A 113 -11.00 22.98 -8.25
C TYR A 113 -9.66 22.46 -8.74
N LEU A 114 -9.69 21.72 -9.83
CA LEU A 114 -8.53 21.09 -10.46
C LEU A 114 -8.06 21.95 -11.64
N ASP A 115 -7.05 22.80 -11.40
CA ASP A 115 -6.45 23.63 -12.43
C ASP A 115 -5.75 22.75 -13.48
N LYS A 116 -5.86 23.14 -14.76
CA LYS A 116 -5.20 22.45 -15.88
C LYS A 116 -3.69 22.28 -15.69
N LYS A 117 -3.03 23.16 -14.94
CA LYS A 117 -1.57 23.08 -14.66
C LYS A 117 -1.14 21.75 -14.04
N TYR A 118 -2.02 21.04 -13.30
CA TYR A 118 -1.73 19.73 -12.72
C TYR A 118 -1.74 18.60 -13.76
N PHE A 119 -2.44 18.79 -14.89
CA PHE A 119 -2.69 17.75 -15.87
C PHE A 119 -1.52 17.63 -16.87
N LYS A 120 -0.33 17.28 -16.36
CA LYS A 120 0.89 17.11 -17.14
C LYS A 120 0.79 15.91 -18.07
N PRO A 121 1.31 15.97 -19.33
CA PRO A 121 1.12 14.92 -20.32
C PRO A 121 1.88 13.64 -20.02
N ASP A 122 3.03 13.74 -19.35
CA ASP A 122 4.04 12.67 -19.34
C ASP A 122 3.98 11.75 -18.11
N THR A 123 2.98 11.93 -17.21
CA THR A 123 2.80 11.08 -16.03
C THR A 123 1.62 10.12 -16.18
N TYR A 124 1.63 9.02 -15.45
CA TYR A 124 0.48 8.10 -15.40
C TYR A 124 -0.71 8.73 -14.67
N SER A 125 -1.81 8.96 -15.35
CA SER A 125 -3.00 9.56 -14.75
C SER A 125 -4.29 9.22 -15.51
N PRO A 126 -5.05 8.21 -15.06
CA PRO A 126 -6.42 7.95 -15.52
C PRO A 126 -7.36 9.15 -15.37
N LEU A 127 -7.16 9.98 -14.32
CA LEU A 127 -7.89 11.23 -14.11
C LEU A 127 -7.67 12.20 -15.27
N ARG A 128 -6.41 12.44 -15.64
CA ARG A 128 -6.08 13.29 -16.79
C ARG A 128 -6.66 12.73 -18.08
N ASP A 129 -6.58 11.43 -18.28
CA ASP A 129 -7.05 10.78 -19.51
C ASP A 129 -8.56 10.90 -19.65
N LYS A 130 -9.30 10.89 -18.54
CA LYS A 130 -10.75 11.12 -18.51
C LYS A 130 -11.11 12.59 -18.68
N TYR A 131 -10.31 13.50 -18.12
CA TYR A 131 -10.58 14.95 -18.11
C TYR A 131 -9.39 15.75 -18.67
N PRO A 132 -9.03 15.60 -19.94
CA PRO A 132 -7.79 16.13 -20.50
C PRO A 132 -7.72 17.66 -20.52
N GLN A 133 -8.87 18.34 -20.39
CA GLN A 133 -8.92 19.80 -20.35
C GLN A 133 -8.64 20.38 -18.96
N GLY A 134 -8.70 19.56 -17.88
CA GLY A 134 -8.67 20.10 -16.52
C GLY A 134 -9.77 21.10 -16.26
N ASN A 135 -9.53 22.06 -15.34
CA ASN A 135 -10.44 23.15 -15.00
C ASN A 135 -11.85 22.64 -14.63
N LEU A 136 -11.91 21.67 -13.74
CA LEU A 136 -13.15 21.08 -13.25
C LEU A 136 -13.12 20.97 -11.73
N GLU A 137 -14.27 20.71 -11.13
CA GLU A 137 -14.37 20.41 -9.70
C GLU A 137 -14.64 18.93 -9.48
N LEU A 138 -13.89 18.31 -8.55
CA LEU A 138 -14.15 16.95 -8.10
C LEU A 138 -14.12 16.88 -6.58
N PRO A 139 -14.94 16.02 -5.96
CA PRO A 139 -14.90 15.80 -4.53
C PRO A 139 -13.59 15.12 -4.10
N ILE A 140 -13.12 15.43 -2.90
CA ILE A 140 -11.91 14.87 -2.31
C ILE A 140 -12.00 13.33 -2.28
N SER A 141 -13.18 12.77 -2.01
CA SER A 141 -13.41 11.33 -2.06
C SER A 141 -13.09 10.72 -3.44
N GLU A 142 -13.40 11.41 -4.54
CA GLU A 142 -13.10 10.94 -5.89
C GLU A 142 -11.58 11.02 -6.16
N LEU A 143 -10.91 12.08 -5.71
CA LEU A 143 -9.44 12.19 -5.82
C LEU A 143 -8.72 11.10 -5.03
N LEU A 144 -9.18 10.82 -3.80
CA LEU A 144 -8.67 9.70 -3.00
C LEU A 144 -8.92 8.35 -3.69
N ALA A 145 -10.09 8.16 -4.31
CA ALA A 145 -10.38 6.95 -5.08
C ALA A 145 -9.45 6.80 -6.30
N TYR A 146 -9.23 7.86 -7.09
CA TYR A 146 -8.24 7.84 -8.18
C TYR A 146 -6.84 7.49 -7.69
N THR A 147 -6.41 8.11 -6.59
CA THR A 147 -5.09 7.90 -6.00
C THR A 147 -4.90 6.46 -5.50
N MET A 148 -5.90 5.90 -4.81
CA MET A 148 -5.78 4.59 -4.17
C MET A 148 -6.13 3.43 -5.10
N GLN A 149 -7.26 3.52 -5.83
CA GLN A 149 -7.75 2.42 -6.67
C GLN A 149 -6.99 2.31 -7.99
N LEU A 150 -6.70 3.45 -8.61
CA LEU A 150 -6.07 3.52 -9.93
C LEU A 150 -4.60 3.97 -9.88
N SER A 151 -4.09 4.29 -8.68
CA SER A 151 -2.72 4.77 -8.49
C SER A 151 -2.39 6.06 -9.27
N ASP A 152 -3.37 6.94 -9.44
CA ASP A 152 -3.27 8.17 -10.23
C ASP A 152 -2.25 9.15 -9.63
N ASN A 153 -1.30 9.63 -10.46
CA ASN A 153 -0.24 10.52 -10.03
C ASN A 153 -0.70 11.96 -9.92
N VAL A 154 -1.54 12.43 -10.85
CA VAL A 154 -2.08 13.81 -10.82
C VAL A 154 -2.99 14.01 -9.61
N ALA A 155 -3.89 13.07 -9.33
CA ALA A 155 -4.73 13.13 -8.15
C ALA A 155 -3.90 13.13 -6.86
N CYS A 156 -2.81 12.35 -6.82
CA CYS A 156 -1.88 12.32 -5.70
C CYS A 156 -1.23 13.69 -5.47
N ASP A 157 -0.65 14.31 -6.50
CA ASP A 157 0.04 15.60 -6.36
C ASP A 157 -0.93 16.73 -5.99
N ILE A 158 -2.16 16.71 -6.51
CA ILE A 158 -3.22 17.66 -6.09
C ILE A 158 -3.53 17.50 -4.59
N LEU A 159 -3.62 16.28 -4.09
CA LEU A 159 -3.88 16.02 -2.67
C LEU A 159 -2.71 16.44 -1.77
N PHE A 160 -1.46 16.29 -2.21
CA PHE A 160 -0.30 16.85 -1.51
C PHE A 160 -0.40 18.37 -1.40
N ASP A 161 -0.63 19.07 -2.51
CA ASP A 161 -0.76 20.52 -2.51
C ASP A 161 -1.91 20.97 -1.59
N TYR A 162 -3.03 20.26 -1.62
CA TYR A 162 -4.21 20.60 -0.81
C TYR A 162 -3.95 20.57 0.69
N ILE A 163 -3.17 19.62 1.19
CA ILE A 163 -2.88 19.48 2.62
C ILE A 163 -1.62 20.22 3.07
N GLY A 164 -0.84 20.80 2.15
CA GLY A 164 0.36 21.60 2.45
C GLY A 164 1.68 20.93 2.11
N GLY A 165 1.69 19.88 1.30
CA GLY A 165 2.89 19.25 0.75
C GLY A 165 3.26 17.91 1.38
N VAL A 166 4.31 17.30 0.84
CA VAL A 166 4.81 15.96 1.24
C VAL A 166 5.23 15.90 2.72
N ASN A 167 5.80 17.00 3.25
CA ASN A 167 6.26 17.07 4.64
C ASN A 167 5.11 16.87 5.64
N VAL A 168 3.90 17.35 5.31
CA VAL A 168 2.72 17.15 6.17
C VAL A 168 2.39 15.67 6.30
N VAL A 169 2.55 14.91 5.24
CA VAL A 169 2.34 13.44 5.26
C VAL A 169 3.43 12.78 6.07
N ASP A 170 4.70 13.11 5.83
CA ASP A 170 5.84 12.53 6.53
C ASP A 170 5.75 12.75 8.05
N GLU A 171 5.51 14.01 8.48
CA GLU A 171 5.33 14.38 9.88
C GLU A 171 4.13 13.65 10.51
N TYR A 172 3.01 13.54 9.78
CA TYR A 172 1.85 12.84 10.28
C TYR A 172 2.13 11.35 10.52
N ILE A 173 2.76 10.67 9.57
CA ILE A 173 3.10 9.25 9.70
C ILE A 173 4.07 9.02 10.87
N HIS A 174 5.08 9.88 11.03
CA HIS A 174 5.96 9.83 12.21
C HIS A 174 5.20 10.06 13.52
N SER A 175 4.19 10.93 13.54
CA SER A 175 3.35 11.18 14.72
C SER A 175 2.53 9.95 15.16
N LEU A 176 2.30 9.00 14.25
CA LEU A 176 1.66 7.71 14.54
C LEU A 176 2.65 6.67 15.14
N GLY A 177 3.95 7.02 15.28
CA GLY A 177 4.97 6.12 15.80
C GLY A 177 5.65 5.26 14.73
N ILE A 178 5.37 5.48 13.44
CA ILE A 178 6.04 4.83 12.31
C ILE A 178 7.32 5.62 12.02
N ASN A 179 8.48 5.03 12.27
CA ASN A 179 9.75 5.76 12.29
C ASN A 179 10.68 5.43 11.11
N ASP A 180 10.71 4.16 10.66
CA ASP A 180 11.55 3.75 9.53
C ASP A 180 10.80 3.97 8.20
N VAL A 181 10.46 5.21 7.94
CA VAL A 181 9.77 5.70 6.76
C VAL A 181 10.31 7.08 6.35
N SER A 182 10.20 7.42 5.09
CA SER A 182 10.45 8.79 4.59
C SER A 182 9.56 9.04 3.39
N ILE A 183 8.89 10.20 3.36
CA ILE A 183 8.04 10.65 2.26
C ILE A 183 8.40 12.11 1.97
N THR A 184 9.30 12.32 1.02
CA THR A 184 9.90 13.63 0.75
C THR A 184 9.89 14.04 -0.72
N ALA A 185 9.29 13.23 -1.59
CA ALA A 185 9.14 13.53 -3.01
C ALA A 185 7.70 13.35 -3.48
N THR A 186 7.24 14.25 -4.37
CA THR A 186 5.98 14.16 -5.10
C THR A 186 6.10 13.19 -6.29
N GLU A 187 4.96 12.84 -6.93
CA GLU A 187 4.98 12.05 -8.17
C GLU A 187 5.67 12.82 -9.31
N ASP A 188 5.48 14.13 -9.37
CA ASP A 188 6.11 14.97 -10.37
C ASP A 188 7.64 14.98 -10.23
N GLU A 189 8.17 15.13 -9.01
CA GLU A 189 9.61 15.10 -8.74
C GLU A 189 10.21 13.73 -9.10
N MET A 190 9.58 12.63 -8.70
CA MET A 190 10.02 11.28 -9.05
C MET A 190 9.96 11.00 -10.56
N HIS A 191 9.03 11.65 -11.26
CA HIS A 191 8.94 11.55 -12.72
C HIS A 191 10.07 12.35 -13.42
N GLN A 192 10.45 13.51 -12.86
CA GLN A 192 11.53 14.33 -13.40
C GLN A 192 12.92 13.71 -13.15
N ASP A 193 13.13 13.10 -12.00
CA ASP A 193 14.36 12.36 -11.66
C ASP A 193 14.03 11.03 -11.00
N MET A 194 14.29 9.93 -11.69
CA MET A 194 14.06 8.58 -11.15
C MET A 194 14.85 8.28 -9.87
N ASN A 195 15.93 9.02 -9.57
CA ASN A 195 16.62 8.88 -8.29
C ASN A 195 15.76 9.35 -7.11
N ASP A 196 14.82 10.24 -7.34
CA ASP A 196 13.89 10.72 -6.33
C ASP A 196 12.91 9.62 -5.85
N CYS A 197 12.75 8.55 -6.62
CA CYS A 197 12.04 7.36 -6.17
C CYS A 197 12.62 6.74 -4.90
N TYR A 198 13.92 6.91 -4.63
CA TYR A 198 14.57 6.41 -3.40
C TYR A 198 14.36 7.31 -2.18
N LYS A 199 13.85 8.52 -2.36
CA LYS A 199 13.52 9.44 -1.26
C LYS A 199 12.28 9.00 -0.48
N ASN A 200 11.33 8.32 -1.16
CA ASN A 200 10.13 7.76 -0.56
C ASN A 200 10.36 6.28 -0.26
N TRP A 201 10.71 5.95 0.98
CA TRP A 201 11.06 4.59 1.39
C TRP A 201 10.44 4.19 2.72
N THR A 202 10.31 2.90 2.94
CA THR A 202 9.95 2.31 4.24
C THR A 202 10.62 0.94 4.41
N THR A 203 10.53 0.39 5.63
CA THR A 203 10.87 -1.01 5.88
C THR A 203 9.61 -1.89 5.77
N PRO A 204 9.73 -3.19 5.48
CA PRO A 204 8.57 -4.08 5.40
C PRO A 204 7.72 -4.09 6.67
N MET A 205 8.36 -4.09 7.85
CA MET A 205 7.62 -4.14 9.12
C MET A 205 6.91 -2.81 9.41
N GLU A 206 7.51 -1.67 9.08
CA GLU A 206 6.84 -0.38 9.29
C GLU A 206 5.60 -0.22 8.40
N ALA A 207 5.65 -0.72 7.16
CA ALA A 207 4.47 -0.75 6.32
C ALA A 207 3.38 -1.68 6.89
N ALA A 208 3.76 -2.82 7.49
CA ALA A 208 2.82 -3.71 8.17
C ALA A 208 2.27 -3.10 9.46
N ASN A 209 3.11 -2.42 10.26
CA ASN A 209 2.71 -1.70 11.47
C ASN A 209 1.69 -0.59 11.17
N LEU A 210 1.88 0.15 10.07
CA LEU A 210 0.92 1.18 9.67
C LEU A 210 -0.45 0.59 9.30
N LEU A 211 -0.48 -0.56 8.60
CA LEU A 211 -1.71 -1.28 8.31
C LEU A 211 -2.37 -1.81 9.59
N GLU A 212 -1.59 -2.33 10.54
CA GLU A 212 -2.06 -2.78 11.84
C GLU A 212 -2.69 -1.64 12.64
N LEU A 213 -2.01 -0.49 12.75
CA LEU A 213 -2.54 0.71 13.37
C LEU A 213 -3.86 1.14 12.75
N PHE A 214 -3.93 1.18 11.41
CA PHE A 214 -5.14 1.54 10.67
C PHE A 214 -6.32 0.61 10.97
N MET A 215 -6.07 -0.66 11.27
CA MET A 215 -7.11 -1.65 11.55
C MET A 215 -7.53 -1.70 13.01
N THR A 216 -6.62 -1.40 13.95
CA THR A 216 -6.82 -1.69 15.38
C THR A 216 -6.97 -0.45 16.24
N GLN A 217 -6.55 0.73 15.79
CA GLN A 217 -6.55 1.95 16.59
C GLN A 217 -7.61 2.96 16.14
N ASP A 218 -8.27 3.58 17.10
CA ASP A 218 -9.30 4.61 16.88
C ASP A 218 -8.68 6.03 16.76
N PHE A 219 -7.72 6.23 15.84
CA PHE A 219 -7.13 7.55 15.58
C PHE A 219 -7.89 8.35 14.51
N MET A 220 -8.83 7.71 13.83
CA MET A 220 -9.62 8.29 12.75
C MET A 220 -11.09 7.94 12.91
N ARG A 221 -12.00 8.89 12.59
CA ARG A 221 -13.45 8.63 12.62
C ARG A 221 -13.84 7.54 11.63
N ASN A 222 -14.83 6.72 12.01
CA ASN A 222 -15.27 5.56 11.22
C ASN A 222 -15.61 5.90 9.76
N GLU A 223 -16.20 7.07 9.49
CA GLU A 223 -16.53 7.47 8.12
C GLU A 223 -15.31 7.51 7.18
N TYR A 224 -14.14 7.94 7.68
CA TYR A 224 -12.88 7.97 6.91
C TYR A 224 -12.23 6.58 6.87
N THR A 225 -12.25 5.87 7.99
CA THR A 225 -11.70 4.51 8.06
C THR A 225 -12.45 3.56 7.14
N ASP A 226 -13.78 3.59 7.16
CA ASP A 226 -14.62 2.74 6.31
C ASP A 226 -14.47 3.12 4.83
N PHE A 227 -14.39 4.42 4.53
CA PHE A 227 -14.13 4.91 3.18
C PHE A 227 -12.77 4.40 2.66
N LEU A 228 -11.69 4.55 3.45
CA LEU A 228 -10.36 4.08 3.04
C LEU A 228 -10.31 2.55 2.88
N LYS A 229 -10.93 1.78 3.78
CA LYS A 229 -11.08 0.32 3.63
C LYS A 229 -11.79 -0.03 2.33
N HIS A 230 -12.89 0.67 2.03
CA HIS A 230 -13.66 0.44 0.80
C HIS A 230 -12.81 0.67 -0.45
N ILE A 231 -12.13 1.82 -0.57
CA ILE A 231 -11.32 2.12 -1.76
C ILE A 231 -10.05 1.24 -1.87
N MET A 232 -9.53 0.70 -0.75
CA MET A 232 -8.47 -0.30 -0.79
C MET A 232 -8.96 -1.66 -1.32
N ILE A 233 -10.18 -2.08 -0.96
CA ILE A 233 -10.81 -3.32 -1.48
C ILE A 233 -11.07 -3.20 -2.97
N GLU A 234 -11.51 -2.03 -3.42
CA GLU A 234 -11.79 -1.72 -4.82
C GLU A 234 -10.52 -1.40 -5.65
N CYS A 235 -9.33 -1.73 -5.13
CA CYS A 235 -8.07 -1.49 -5.85
C CYS A 235 -8.05 -2.19 -7.20
N GLY A 236 -7.90 -1.40 -8.27
CA GLY A 236 -7.90 -1.89 -9.66
C GLY A 236 -6.54 -2.38 -10.15
N THR A 237 -5.44 -2.09 -9.40
CA THR A 237 -4.07 -2.42 -9.80
C THR A 237 -3.57 -3.68 -9.10
N GLY A 238 -2.63 -4.43 -9.71
CA GLY A 238 -1.95 -5.56 -9.09
C GLY A 238 -2.84 -6.75 -8.73
N LYS A 239 -3.86 -7.03 -9.52
CA LYS A 239 -4.72 -8.23 -9.34
C LYS A 239 -3.95 -9.55 -9.40
N ASP A 240 -2.75 -9.52 -9.96
CA ASP A 240 -1.78 -10.62 -10.04
C ASP A 240 -0.86 -10.73 -8.81
N ARG A 241 -1.00 -9.84 -7.80
CA ARG A 241 -0.16 -9.76 -6.58
C ARG A 241 -0.87 -10.37 -5.36
N LEU A 242 -1.00 -9.62 -4.26
CA LEU A 242 -1.60 -10.12 -3.01
C LEU A 242 -2.97 -10.80 -3.20
N PRO A 243 -3.89 -10.30 -4.03
CA PRO A 243 -5.18 -10.96 -4.23
C PRO A 243 -5.10 -12.27 -5.02
N ALA A 244 -4.15 -12.40 -5.96
CA ALA A 244 -4.14 -13.46 -6.96
C ALA A 244 -4.30 -14.91 -6.45
N PRO A 245 -3.66 -15.32 -5.34
CA PRO A 245 -3.76 -16.70 -4.86
C PRO A 245 -4.97 -16.95 -3.95
N LEU A 246 -5.75 -15.92 -3.62
CA LEU A 246 -6.82 -15.97 -2.64
C LEU A 246 -8.19 -16.06 -3.33
N PRO A 247 -9.10 -16.91 -2.86
CA PRO A 247 -10.45 -16.99 -3.43
C PRO A 247 -11.27 -15.77 -2.99
N GLU A 248 -11.71 -14.96 -3.94
CA GLU A 248 -12.53 -13.75 -3.69
C GLU A 248 -13.81 -14.05 -2.90
N SER A 249 -14.32 -15.29 -2.98
CA SER A 249 -15.51 -15.73 -2.24
C SER A 249 -15.26 -15.96 -0.73
N GLU A 250 -13.99 -16.06 -0.32
CA GLU A 250 -13.64 -16.39 1.06
C GLU A 250 -12.87 -15.25 1.76
N VAL A 251 -12.18 -14.41 0.99
CA VAL A 251 -11.30 -13.39 1.53
C VAL A 251 -11.40 -12.11 0.69
N LYS A 252 -11.67 -10.99 1.32
CA LYS A 252 -11.52 -9.67 0.71
C LYS A 252 -10.16 -9.10 1.07
N ILE A 253 -9.40 -8.67 0.07
CA ILE A 253 -8.11 -8.02 0.25
C ILE A 253 -8.27 -6.54 -0.09
N GLY A 254 -8.00 -5.69 0.90
CA GLY A 254 -7.76 -4.28 0.65
C GLY A 254 -6.26 -4.05 0.49
N HIS A 255 -5.81 -3.44 -0.63
CA HIS A 255 -4.38 -3.31 -0.87
C HIS A 255 -4.01 -2.04 -1.62
N LYS A 256 -2.71 -1.71 -1.61
CA LYS A 256 -2.12 -0.65 -2.43
C LYS A 256 -0.81 -1.13 -3.04
N THR A 257 -0.75 -1.04 -4.36
CA THR A 257 0.46 -1.40 -5.13
C THR A 257 1.40 -0.22 -5.34
N GLY A 258 2.67 -0.53 -5.57
CA GLY A 258 3.66 0.41 -6.07
C GLY A 258 4.50 -0.25 -7.17
N THR A 259 4.71 0.44 -8.29
CA THR A 259 5.51 -0.05 -9.41
C THR A 259 6.23 1.14 -10.04
N SER A 260 7.54 1.05 -10.20
CA SER A 260 8.30 2.06 -10.95
C SER A 260 8.23 1.80 -12.44
N ASP A 261 8.63 2.80 -13.22
CA ASP A 261 9.13 2.57 -14.56
C ASP A 261 10.46 1.79 -14.53
N LYS A 262 10.91 1.35 -15.69
CA LYS A 262 12.22 0.70 -15.83
C LYS A 262 13.31 1.75 -16.01
N ASN A 263 14.42 1.54 -15.31
CA ASN A 263 15.63 2.33 -15.54
C ASN A 263 16.28 2.03 -16.91
N ASP A 264 17.36 2.74 -17.24
CA ASP A 264 18.11 2.59 -18.50
C ASP A 264 18.66 1.16 -18.73
N ARG A 265 18.74 0.35 -17.68
CA ARG A 265 19.15 -1.07 -17.75
C ARG A 265 17.97 -2.02 -17.95
N GLY A 266 16.75 -1.49 -18.06
CA GLY A 266 15.52 -2.27 -18.18
C GLY A 266 15.06 -2.92 -16.88
N GLU A 267 15.57 -2.48 -15.72
CA GLU A 267 15.26 -2.99 -14.39
C GLU A 267 14.23 -2.09 -13.70
N TYR A 268 13.32 -2.68 -12.95
CA TYR A 268 12.43 -1.91 -12.06
C TYR A 268 13.17 -1.46 -10.81
N ILE A 269 12.94 -0.22 -10.36
CA ILE A 269 13.41 0.29 -9.07
C ILE A 269 12.67 -0.40 -7.93
N GLY A 270 11.34 -0.53 -8.04
CA GLY A 270 10.50 -1.16 -7.03
C GLY A 270 9.23 -1.78 -7.60
N ILE A 271 8.85 -2.96 -7.08
CA ILE A 271 7.54 -3.60 -7.27
C ILE A 271 7.05 -4.01 -5.88
N ASN A 272 6.04 -3.33 -5.39
CA ASN A 272 5.56 -3.45 -4.02
C ASN A 272 4.06 -3.72 -3.97
N ASP A 273 3.62 -4.34 -2.89
CA ASP A 273 2.22 -4.44 -2.53
C ASP A 273 2.08 -4.52 -1.01
N ILE A 274 1.26 -3.67 -0.43
CA ILE A 274 0.87 -3.74 0.97
C ILE A 274 -0.63 -3.95 1.06
N GLY A 275 -1.09 -4.74 2.02
CA GLY A 275 -2.52 -5.01 2.10
C GLY A 275 -2.96 -5.64 3.40
N LEU A 276 -4.25 -5.57 3.62
CA LEU A 276 -4.98 -6.17 4.72
C LEU A 276 -5.95 -7.22 4.19
N SER A 277 -6.05 -8.32 4.91
CA SER A 277 -6.97 -9.40 4.60
C SER A 277 -8.18 -9.33 5.55
N LEU A 278 -9.35 -9.07 4.99
CA LEU A 278 -10.62 -9.15 5.71
C LEU A 278 -11.22 -10.53 5.48
N ILE A 279 -11.05 -11.41 6.46
CA ILE A 279 -11.69 -12.72 6.44
C ILE A 279 -13.12 -12.52 6.90
N HIS A 280 -14.11 -12.83 6.05
CA HIS A 280 -15.48 -12.94 6.50
C HIS A 280 -15.60 -14.20 7.36
N ILE A 281 -15.69 -14.01 8.67
CA ILE A 281 -16.23 -15.02 9.55
C ILE A 281 -17.73 -14.95 9.35
N SER A 282 -18.29 -15.89 8.60
CA SER A 282 -19.72 -16.16 8.68
C SER A 282 -19.98 -16.74 10.06
N GLU A 283 -20.66 -15.99 10.92
CA GLU A 283 -21.27 -16.50 12.14
C GLU A 283 -22.23 -17.66 11.84
#